data_b2f1c1e294252fa2836aa586e626b697
#
_entry.id   b2f1c1e294252fa2836aa586e626b697
#
_cell.length_a   1.000
_cell.length_b   1.000
_cell.length_c   1.000
_cell.angle_alpha   90.00
_cell.angle_beta   90.00
_cell.angle_gamma   90.00
#
_symmetry.space_group_name_H-M   'P 1'
#
loop_
_entity.id
_entity.type
_entity.pdbx_description
1 polymer ?
#
loop_
_entity_poly.entity_id
_entity_poly.type
_entity_poly.pdbx_seq_one_letter_code
_entity_poly.pdbx_strand_id
1 'polypeptide(L)'
;MVRRDLEIEAFVPKPFFEVLAHLQTEGNERFSAKWLPSEACLPWQDEEGRVLNRALAAKVVERIQGQPALVEEVEEQARKQAAPLPYNLSSLQIDAAKRFGMDAKRVLDVCQGLYERHKLITYPRSDSRHLPSDHFNRAGQVREAIASTAPALAKAVSEADGKIRSKAWNDGKVDAHHAIIPTEKQGNPATLGADEAKLYGLIARQYLLQFYPPFEYNDSKVLLRIAGGLFQAKARRILKAGWKALLGVEEDDEEEAGTLPALRKGEQLLCERGSCRRR
;
A
#
# COMPACT_ATOMS: atom_id res chain seq x y z
N MET A 1 5.54 26.34 11.07
CA MET A 1 6.03 26.33 9.67
C MET A 1 7.51 26.65 9.61
N VAL A 2 7.98 27.84 9.91
CA VAL A 2 9.39 28.26 9.77
C VAL A 2 10.43 27.30 10.39
N ARG A 3 10.17 26.73 11.57
CA ARG A 3 11.11 25.79 12.22
C ARG A 3 11.26 24.48 11.46
N ARG A 4 10.18 23.98 10.90
CA ARG A 4 10.18 22.75 10.09
C ARG A 4 10.85 22.94 8.73
N ASP A 5 10.70 24.13 8.15
CA ASP A 5 11.36 24.48 6.87
C ASP A 5 12.87 24.58 7.06
N LEU A 6 13.35 25.18 8.16
CA LEU A 6 14.76 25.24 8.53
C LEU A 6 15.36 23.85 8.84
N GLU A 7 14.58 22.95 9.45
CA GLU A 7 14.99 21.57 9.70
C GLU A 7 15.11 20.78 8.38
N ILE A 8 14.25 21.04 7.39
CA ILE A 8 14.31 20.44 6.05
C ILE A 8 15.52 20.97 5.27
N GLU A 9 15.79 22.29 5.32
CA GLU A 9 16.96 22.89 4.65
C GLU A 9 18.29 22.44 5.26
N ALA A 10 18.31 22.15 6.56
CA ALA A 10 19.48 21.63 7.27
C ALA A 10 19.63 20.10 7.19
N PHE A 11 18.69 19.41 6.55
CA PHE A 11 18.71 17.96 6.49
C PHE A 11 19.86 17.45 5.61
N VAL A 12 20.83 16.79 6.25
CA VAL A 12 21.90 16.08 5.55
C VAL A 12 21.59 14.58 5.56
N PRO A 13 21.29 13.98 4.40
CA PRO A 13 21.03 12.55 4.34
C PRO A 13 22.24 11.74 4.80
N LYS A 14 22.07 10.91 5.81
CA LYS A 14 23.12 10.00 6.29
C LYS A 14 22.92 8.64 5.65
N PRO A 15 23.92 8.11 4.93
CA PRO A 15 23.80 6.76 4.37
C PRO A 15 23.76 5.72 5.48
N PHE A 16 22.90 4.72 5.32
CA PHE A 16 22.89 3.55 6.19
C PHE A 16 23.20 2.27 5.40
N PHE A 17 23.55 1.21 6.12
CA PHE A 17 24.03 -0.03 5.53
C PHE A 17 23.13 -1.19 5.93
N GLU A 18 22.66 -1.94 4.93
CA GLU A 18 21.90 -3.17 5.12
C GLU A 18 22.75 -4.37 4.71
N VAL A 19 22.83 -5.38 5.57
CA VAL A 19 23.50 -6.64 5.26
C VAL A 19 22.45 -7.68 4.87
N LEU A 20 22.67 -8.31 3.73
CA LEU A 20 21.85 -9.41 3.22
C LEU A 20 22.69 -10.70 3.19
N ALA A 21 22.14 -11.76 3.75
CA ALA A 21 22.63 -13.13 3.58
C ALA A 21 21.87 -13.75 2.39
N HIS A 22 22.60 -14.28 1.42
CA HIS A 22 22.06 -15.04 0.29
C HIS A 22 22.14 -16.52 0.62
N LEU A 23 20.98 -17.16 0.73
CA LEU A 23 20.78 -18.48 1.26
C LEU A 23 20.35 -19.45 0.17
N GLN A 24 20.77 -20.70 0.32
CA GLN A 24 20.39 -21.81 -0.56
C GLN A 24 19.89 -22.98 0.28
N THR A 25 18.75 -23.55 -0.14
CA THR A 25 18.23 -24.79 0.42
C THR A 25 18.93 -26.02 -0.19
N GLU A 26 18.78 -27.19 0.41
CA GLU A 26 19.23 -28.45 -0.20
C GLU A 26 18.62 -28.71 -1.58
N GLY A 27 17.40 -28.18 -1.84
CA GLY A 27 16.72 -28.21 -3.13
C GLY A 27 17.19 -27.18 -4.16
N ASN A 28 18.30 -26.44 -3.89
CA ASN A 28 18.83 -25.37 -4.72
C ASN A 28 17.94 -24.12 -4.88
N GLU A 29 16.92 -23.97 -4.05
CA GLU A 29 16.12 -22.75 -4.02
C GLU A 29 16.90 -21.64 -3.31
N ARG A 30 16.82 -20.41 -3.86
CA ARG A 30 17.59 -19.27 -3.35
C ARG A 30 16.68 -18.15 -2.86
N PHE A 31 17.05 -17.58 -1.72
CA PHE A 31 16.40 -16.40 -1.17
C PHE A 31 17.39 -15.55 -0.37
N SER A 32 16.95 -14.37 0.08
CA SER A 32 17.80 -13.48 0.86
C SER A 32 17.15 -13.17 2.20
N ALA A 33 17.99 -13.07 3.23
CA ALA A 33 17.59 -12.65 4.58
C ALA A 33 18.37 -11.40 5.00
N LYS A 34 17.68 -10.43 5.59
CA LYS A 34 18.24 -9.20 6.10
C LYS A 34 18.74 -9.40 7.52
N TRP A 35 19.96 -8.93 7.80
CA TRP A 35 20.51 -8.92 9.15
C TRP A 35 19.69 -8.04 10.08
N LEU A 36 19.42 -8.55 11.28
CA LEU A 36 18.82 -7.81 12.38
C LEU A 36 19.95 -7.54 13.41
N PRO A 37 20.42 -6.29 13.53
CA PRO A 37 21.46 -5.94 14.50
C PRO A 37 21.00 -6.21 15.92
N SER A 38 21.87 -6.77 16.75
CA SER A 38 21.61 -6.95 18.18
C SER A 38 21.78 -5.63 18.95
N GLU A 39 21.36 -5.61 20.21
CA GLU A 39 21.54 -4.46 21.11
C GLU A 39 23.01 -4.03 21.23
N ALA A 40 23.97 -4.94 21.11
CA ALA A 40 25.38 -4.60 21.08
C ALA A 40 25.78 -3.67 19.93
N CYS A 41 24.95 -3.54 18.90
CA CYS A 41 25.17 -2.66 17.75
C CYS A 41 24.57 -1.24 17.93
N LEU A 42 23.86 -0.97 19.02
CA LEU A 42 23.21 0.33 19.29
C LEU A 42 24.15 1.55 19.11
N PRO A 43 25.43 1.53 19.51
CA PRO A 43 26.34 2.67 19.33
C PRO A 43 26.59 3.04 17.86
N TRP A 44 26.27 2.14 16.92
CA TRP A 44 26.45 2.34 15.47
C TRP A 44 25.13 2.43 14.70
N GLN A 45 24.02 2.58 15.42
CA GLN A 45 22.67 2.71 14.84
C GLN A 45 22.15 4.14 15.04
N ASP A 46 21.20 4.53 14.20
CA ASP A 46 20.36 5.70 14.44
C ASP A 46 19.11 5.33 15.25
N GLU A 47 18.23 6.33 15.49
CA GLU A 47 17.00 6.16 16.26
C GLU A 47 16.00 5.16 15.61
N GLU A 48 16.15 4.90 14.31
CA GLU A 48 15.33 3.91 13.56
C GLU A 48 15.99 2.52 13.52
N GLY A 49 17.12 2.32 14.21
CA GLY A 49 17.84 1.05 14.26
C GLY A 49 18.65 0.74 13.00
N ARG A 50 18.87 1.74 12.12
CA ARG A 50 19.64 1.58 10.88
C ARG A 50 21.14 1.69 11.17
N VAL A 51 21.93 0.78 10.61
CA VAL A 51 23.38 0.75 10.83
C VAL A 51 24.07 1.83 10.01
N LEU A 52 24.75 2.77 10.67
CA LEU A 52 25.48 3.86 10.03
C LEU A 52 26.96 3.52 9.79
N ASN A 53 27.46 2.44 10.37
CA ASN A 53 28.88 2.06 10.29
C ASN A 53 29.14 1.01 9.21
N ARG A 54 29.77 1.43 8.11
CA ARG A 54 30.14 0.54 6.99
C ARG A 54 31.08 -0.59 7.39
N ALA A 55 32.03 -0.32 8.30
CA ALA A 55 33.02 -1.33 8.70
C ALA A 55 32.36 -2.46 9.50
N LEU A 56 31.37 -2.12 10.35
CA LEU A 56 30.57 -3.12 11.06
C LEU A 56 29.79 -4.00 10.06
N ALA A 57 29.10 -3.38 9.10
CA ALA A 57 28.37 -4.11 8.08
C ALA A 57 29.28 -5.04 7.25
N ALA A 58 30.45 -4.57 6.86
CA ALA A 58 31.45 -5.37 6.14
C ALA A 58 31.94 -6.58 6.94
N LYS A 59 32.21 -6.41 8.24
CA LYS A 59 32.61 -7.52 9.13
C LYS A 59 31.50 -8.57 9.25
N VAL A 60 30.25 -8.16 9.29
CA VAL A 60 29.11 -9.11 9.33
C VAL A 60 29.05 -9.90 8.03
N VAL A 61 29.19 -9.23 6.87
CA VAL A 61 29.24 -9.88 5.54
C VAL A 61 30.34 -10.95 5.48
N GLU A 62 31.56 -10.61 5.91
CA GLU A 62 32.69 -11.53 5.91
C GLU A 62 32.44 -12.74 6.83
N ARG A 63 31.88 -12.48 8.02
CA ARG A 63 31.62 -13.51 9.03
C ARG A 63 30.59 -14.56 8.62
N ILE A 64 29.59 -14.19 7.80
CA ILE A 64 28.49 -15.08 7.43
C ILE A 64 28.77 -15.89 6.15
N GLN A 65 29.80 -15.54 5.40
CA GLN A 65 30.09 -16.16 4.10
C GLN A 65 30.47 -17.64 4.27
N GLY A 66 29.77 -18.52 3.54
CA GLY A 66 29.99 -19.97 3.60
C GLY A 66 29.58 -20.63 4.93
N GLN A 67 28.88 -19.90 5.81
CA GLN A 67 28.47 -20.41 7.12
C GLN A 67 27.09 -21.11 7.05
N PRO A 68 26.88 -22.11 7.90
CA PRO A 68 25.56 -22.72 8.06
C PRO A 68 24.58 -21.68 8.65
N ALA A 69 23.35 -21.72 8.14
CA ALA A 69 22.23 -20.92 8.62
C ALA A 69 21.18 -21.85 9.24
N LEU A 70 20.88 -21.66 10.50
CA LEU A 70 19.86 -22.43 11.21
C LEU A 70 18.54 -21.67 11.20
N VAL A 71 17.46 -22.31 10.74
CA VAL A 71 16.09 -21.77 10.82
C VAL A 71 15.60 -21.87 12.26
N GLU A 72 15.47 -20.72 12.94
CA GLU A 72 15.00 -20.66 14.35
C GLU A 72 13.49 -20.59 14.44
N GLU A 73 12.85 -19.87 13.50
CA GLU A 73 11.40 -19.66 13.53
C GLU A 73 10.86 -19.50 12.11
N VAL A 74 9.70 -20.06 11.89
CA VAL A 74 8.89 -19.86 10.66
C VAL A 74 7.50 -19.47 11.09
N GLU A 75 7.08 -18.28 10.69
CA GLU A 75 5.71 -17.76 10.88
C GLU A 75 5.04 -17.63 9.54
N GLU A 76 3.82 -18.15 9.42
CA GLU A 76 2.93 -17.90 8.29
C GLU A 76 1.61 -17.32 8.79
N GLN A 77 1.18 -16.21 8.24
CA GLN A 77 -0.05 -15.55 8.63
C GLN A 77 -0.92 -15.21 7.42
N ALA A 78 -2.09 -15.83 7.34
CA ALA A 78 -3.12 -15.45 6.39
C ALA A 78 -3.71 -14.09 6.79
N ARG A 79 -3.76 -13.16 5.85
CA ARG A 79 -4.29 -11.80 6.05
C ARG A 79 -5.35 -11.47 5.01
N LYS A 80 -6.31 -10.66 5.46
CA LYS A 80 -7.35 -10.09 4.60
C LYS A 80 -7.40 -8.59 4.82
N GLN A 81 -7.26 -7.83 3.73
CA GLN A 81 -7.34 -6.38 3.76
C GLN A 81 -8.61 -5.94 3.03
N ALA A 82 -9.51 -5.30 3.75
CA ALA A 82 -10.71 -4.70 3.16
C ALA A 82 -10.34 -3.50 2.29
N ALA A 83 -11.19 -3.18 1.31
CA ALA A 83 -11.04 -1.99 0.50
C ALA A 83 -10.96 -0.72 1.37
N PRO A 84 -10.11 0.25 1.00
CA PRO A 84 -10.09 1.55 1.66
C PRO A 84 -11.45 2.25 1.45
N LEU A 85 -11.90 2.96 2.49
CA LEU A 85 -13.17 3.67 2.45
C LEU A 85 -13.21 4.73 1.33
N PRO A 86 -14.40 5.13 0.86
CA PRO A 86 -14.58 6.27 -0.02
C PRO A 86 -13.90 7.53 0.49
N TYR A 87 -13.79 8.55 -0.32
CA TYR A 87 -13.13 9.79 0.06
C TYR A 87 -13.99 10.70 0.93
N ASN A 88 -13.34 11.36 1.88
CA ASN A 88 -13.70 12.69 2.36
C ASN A 88 -12.79 13.73 1.69
N LEU A 89 -13.02 15.03 1.93
CA LEU A 89 -12.25 16.08 1.27
C LEU A 89 -10.73 15.95 1.54
N SER A 90 -10.33 15.77 2.80
CA SER A 90 -8.90 15.70 3.15
C SER A 90 -8.18 14.53 2.49
N SER A 91 -8.78 13.33 2.50
CA SER A 91 -8.17 12.15 1.87
C SER A 91 -8.12 12.26 0.34
N LEU A 92 -9.12 12.92 -0.27
CA LEU A 92 -9.12 13.21 -1.71
C LEU A 92 -8.00 14.19 -2.07
N GLN A 93 -7.82 15.27 -1.28
CA GLN A 93 -6.76 16.25 -1.50
C GLN A 93 -5.37 15.63 -1.41
N ILE A 94 -5.14 14.75 -0.41
CA ILE A 94 -3.86 14.05 -0.25
C ILE A 94 -3.57 13.15 -1.46
N ASP A 95 -4.55 12.37 -1.91
CA ASP A 95 -4.35 11.44 -3.02
C ASP A 95 -4.21 12.18 -4.36
N ALA A 96 -4.98 13.24 -4.58
CA ALA A 96 -4.86 14.11 -5.77
C ALA A 96 -3.50 14.84 -5.81
N ALA A 97 -2.98 15.28 -4.67
CA ALA A 97 -1.65 15.88 -4.59
C ALA A 97 -0.56 14.86 -4.96
N LYS A 98 -0.63 13.65 -4.43
CA LYS A 98 0.33 12.58 -4.72
C LYS A 98 0.31 12.16 -6.20
N ARG A 99 -0.88 12.00 -6.79
CA ARG A 99 -1.04 11.45 -8.15
C ARG A 99 -0.93 12.49 -9.26
N PHE A 100 -1.38 13.70 -8.98
CA PHE A 100 -1.55 14.74 -10.00
C PHE A 100 -0.81 16.05 -9.69
N GLY A 101 -0.17 16.17 -8.53
CA GLY A 101 0.46 17.41 -8.08
C GLY A 101 -0.53 18.55 -7.83
N MET A 102 -1.81 18.26 -7.60
CA MET A 102 -2.83 19.28 -7.35
C MET A 102 -2.77 19.79 -5.91
N ASP A 103 -2.76 21.10 -5.73
CA ASP A 103 -2.91 21.69 -4.40
C ASP A 103 -4.33 21.55 -3.85
N ALA A 104 -4.48 21.70 -2.54
CA ALA A 104 -5.75 21.49 -1.84
C ALA A 104 -6.86 22.43 -2.32
N LYS A 105 -6.53 23.70 -2.64
CA LYS A 105 -7.48 24.68 -3.14
C LYS A 105 -8.01 24.27 -4.51
N ARG A 106 -7.10 23.90 -5.44
CA ARG A 106 -7.46 23.44 -6.78
C ARG A 106 -8.38 22.22 -6.73
N VAL A 107 -8.09 21.24 -5.87
CA VAL A 107 -8.96 20.05 -5.71
C VAL A 107 -10.36 20.47 -5.27
N LEU A 108 -10.49 21.37 -4.30
CA LEU A 108 -11.79 21.84 -3.82
C LEU A 108 -12.55 22.58 -4.92
N ASP A 109 -11.91 23.49 -5.66
CA ASP A 109 -12.54 24.29 -6.72
C ASP A 109 -13.06 23.36 -7.84
N VAL A 110 -12.28 22.36 -8.24
CA VAL A 110 -12.70 21.36 -9.25
C VAL A 110 -13.85 20.50 -8.73
N CYS A 111 -13.80 20.05 -7.47
CA CYS A 111 -14.90 19.30 -6.85
C CYS A 111 -16.18 20.12 -6.76
N GLN A 112 -16.10 21.43 -6.48
CA GLN A 112 -17.26 22.31 -6.53
C GLN A 112 -17.87 22.38 -7.95
N GLY A 113 -17.06 22.47 -8.99
CA GLY A 113 -17.51 22.39 -10.38
C GLY A 113 -18.22 21.08 -10.69
N LEU A 114 -17.65 19.94 -10.28
CA LEU A 114 -18.27 18.61 -10.44
C LEU A 114 -19.60 18.49 -9.69
N TYR A 115 -19.71 19.10 -8.51
CA TYR A 115 -20.91 19.09 -7.68
C TYR A 115 -21.98 20.10 -8.19
N GLU A 116 -21.62 21.36 -8.34
CA GLU A 116 -22.60 22.44 -8.59
C GLU A 116 -23.01 22.51 -10.06
N ARG A 117 -22.06 22.46 -10.98
CA ARG A 117 -22.32 22.59 -12.43
C ARG A 117 -22.70 21.27 -13.06
N HIS A 118 -21.90 20.23 -12.81
CA HIS A 118 -22.08 18.94 -13.47
C HIS A 118 -23.05 18.02 -12.71
N LYS A 119 -23.20 18.16 -11.39
CA LYS A 119 -24.00 17.27 -10.51
C LYS A 119 -23.53 15.82 -10.54
N LEU A 120 -22.24 15.59 -10.78
CA LEU A 120 -21.65 14.26 -10.96
C LEU A 120 -21.10 13.64 -9.68
N ILE A 121 -20.87 14.43 -8.64
CA ILE A 121 -20.45 13.95 -7.32
C ILE A 121 -21.36 14.48 -6.23
N THR A 122 -21.29 13.85 -5.05
CA THR A 122 -21.98 14.33 -3.84
C THR A 122 -21.24 15.51 -3.21
N TYR A 123 -21.77 16.06 -2.12
CA TYR A 123 -21.25 17.28 -1.48
C TYR A 123 -19.74 17.18 -1.17
N PRO A 124 -18.90 18.09 -1.70
CA PRO A 124 -17.46 17.90 -1.69
C PRO A 124 -16.77 18.30 -0.38
N ARG A 125 -17.44 19.06 0.50
CA ARG A 125 -16.85 19.48 1.79
C ARG A 125 -17.18 18.53 2.93
N SER A 126 -17.37 17.25 2.59
CA SER A 126 -17.64 16.22 3.59
C SER A 126 -16.36 15.77 4.30
N ASP A 127 -16.47 15.57 5.59
CA ASP A 127 -15.46 14.95 6.47
C ASP A 127 -15.72 13.46 6.68
N SER A 128 -16.92 12.96 6.33
CA SER A 128 -17.27 11.55 6.42
C SER A 128 -16.69 10.71 5.27
N ARG A 129 -16.37 9.48 5.59
CA ARG A 129 -15.95 8.44 4.62
C ARG A 129 -16.95 7.29 4.51
N HIS A 130 -18.10 7.43 5.14
CA HIS A 130 -19.13 6.41 5.18
C HIS A 130 -20.37 6.84 4.36
N LEU A 131 -21.20 5.86 4.07
CA LEU A 131 -22.39 5.99 3.24
C LEU A 131 -23.62 5.53 4.01
N PRO A 132 -24.79 6.17 3.83
CA PRO A 132 -26.05 5.67 4.35
C PRO A 132 -26.37 4.30 3.77
N SER A 133 -26.97 3.45 4.56
CA SER A 133 -27.30 2.07 4.18
C SER A 133 -28.27 1.99 3.00
N ASP A 134 -29.20 2.92 2.87
CA ASP A 134 -30.18 3.00 1.80
C ASP A 134 -29.53 3.35 0.43
N HIS A 135 -28.36 4.03 0.42
CA HIS A 135 -27.62 4.32 -0.81
C HIS A 135 -27.13 3.04 -1.52
N PHE A 136 -27.04 1.92 -0.80
CA PHE A 136 -26.69 0.65 -1.43
C PHE A 136 -27.71 0.20 -2.47
N ASN A 137 -28.99 0.51 -2.27
CA ASN A 137 -30.06 0.15 -3.20
C ASN A 137 -29.92 0.87 -4.57
N ARG A 138 -29.26 2.03 -4.59
CA ARG A 138 -29.03 2.84 -5.80
C ARG A 138 -27.63 2.64 -6.41
N ALA A 139 -26.81 1.81 -5.78
CA ALA A 139 -25.43 1.58 -6.17
C ALA A 139 -25.29 1.03 -7.62
N GLY A 140 -26.27 0.30 -8.11
CA GLY A 140 -26.34 -0.15 -9.51
C GLY A 140 -26.35 1.02 -10.48
N GLN A 141 -27.26 1.99 -10.27
CA GLN A 141 -27.40 3.18 -11.10
C GLN A 141 -26.15 4.06 -11.07
N VAL A 142 -25.52 4.20 -9.88
CA VAL A 142 -24.24 4.94 -9.75
C VAL A 142 -23.13 4.25 -10.55
N ARG A 143 -23.04 2.92 -10.54
CA ARG A 143 -22.04 2.18 -11.33
C ARG A 143 -22.26 2.35 -12.84
N GLU A 144 -23.50 2.31 -13.30
CA GLU A 144 -23.84 2.58 -14.71
C GLU A 144 -23.46 4.01 -15.12
N ALA A 145 -23.73 5.00 -14.24
CA ALA A 145 -23.33 6.38 -14.47
C ALA A 145 -21.80 6.55 -14.53
N ILE A 146 -21.05 5.79 -13.73
CA ILE A 146 -19.58 5.76 -13.80
C ILE A 146 -19.10 5.23 -15.15
N ALA A 147 -19.67 4.12 -15.64
CA ALA A 147 -19.28 3.54 -16.93
C ALA A 147 -19.50 4.51 -18.10
N SER A 148 -20.59 5.28 -18.06
CA SER A 148 -20.89 6.31 -19.05
C SER A 148 -19.97 7.53 -18.95
N THR A 149 -19.75 8.04 -17.72
CA THR A 149 -19.01 9.29 -17.48
C THR A 149 -17.49 9.12 -17.54
N ALA A 150 -16.99 7.94 -17.17
CA ALA A 150 -15.56 7.58 -17.21
C ALA A 150 -15.38 6.24 -17.94
N PRO A 151 -15.42 6.19 -19.27
CA PRO A 151 -15.34 4.94 -20.06
C PRO A 151 -14.09 4.08 -19.74
N ALA A 152 -13.00 4.70 -19.30
CA ALA A 152 -11.81 3.98 -18.84
C ALA A 152 -12.09 3.07 -17.65
N LEU A 153 -13.15 3.30 -16.88
CA LEU A 153 -13.58 2.48 -15.74
C LEU A 153 -14.69 1.48 -16.11
N ALA A 154 -15.13 1.40 -17.36
CA ALA A 154 -16.23 0.52 -17.77
C ALA A 154 -15.95 -0.96 -17.48
N LYS A 155 -14.71 -1.41 -17.70
CA LYS A 155 -14.27 -2.77 -17.32
C LYS A 155 -14.39 -2.99 -15.82
N ALA A 156 -13.90 -2.05 -15.01
CA ALA A 156 -13.99 -2.13 -13.56
C ALA A 156 -15.45 -2.17 -13.06
N VAL A 157 -16.36 -1.44 -13.74
CA VAL A 157 -17.79 -1.50 -13.45
C VAL A 157 -18.36 -2.89 -13.75
N SER A 158 -18.01 -3.50 -14.88
CA SER A 158 -18.50 -4.83 -15.26
C SER A 158 -17.99 -5.96 -14.37
N GLU A 159 -16.79 -5.81 -13.79
CA GLU A 159 -16.18 -6.77 -12.87
C GLU A 159 -16.63 -6.59 -11.41
N ALA A 160 -17.27 -5.47 -11.08
CA ALA A 160 -17.75 -5.15 -9.74
C ALA A 160 -18.93 -6.04 -9.34
N ASP A 161 -18.82 -6.74 -8.21
CA ASP A 161 -19.92 -7.55 -7.67
C ASP A 161 -20.89 -6.68 -6.85
N GLY A 162 -22.07 -6.44 -7.40
CA GLY A 162 -23.13 -5.65 -6.76
C GLY A 162 -23.71 -6.27 -5.48
N LYS A 163 -23.37 -7.51 -5.14
CA LYS A 163 -23.79 -8.16 -3.90
C LYS A 163 -22.83 -7.86 -2.74
N ILE A 164 -21.60 -7.44 -3.04
CA ILE A 164 -20.63 -7.08 -2.01
C ILE A 164 -21.03 -5.76 -1.38
N ARG A 165 -21.26 -5.78 -0.08
CA ARG A 165 -21.52 -4.61 0.76
C ARG A 165 -20.35 -4.43 1.71
N SER A 166 -19.49 -3.47 1.42
CA SER A 166 -18.34 -3.17 2.27
C SER A 166 -18.75 -2.48 3.58
N LYS A 167 -17.79 -2.28 4.47
CA LYS A 167 -17.99 -1.52 5.71
C LYS A 167 -18.23 -0.02 5.51
N ALA A 168 -18.20 0.47 4.26
CA ALA A 168 -18.49 1.87 3.93
C ALA A 168 -19.94 2.24 4.22
N TRP A 169 -20.89 1.34 4.00
CA TRP A 169 -22.32 1.56 4.31
C TRP A 169 -22.57 1.35 5.80
N ASN A 170 -22.61 2.46 6.54
CA ASN A 170 -22.75 2.44 7.99
C ASN A 170 -23.43 3.72 8.49
N ASP A 171 -24.72 3.64 8.78
CA ASP A 171 -25.55 4.77 9.24
C ASP A 171 -25.02 5.40 10.54
N GLY A 172 -24.48 4.59 11.45
CA GLY A 172 -23.94 5.08 12.73
C GLY A 172 -22.64 5.88 12.60
N LYS A 173 -22.07 6.02 11.37
CA LYS A 173 -20.87 6.81 11.05
C LYS A 173 -21.14 7.87 9.99
N VAL A 174 -22.38 8.16 9.72
CA VAL A 174 -22.83 9.23 8.84
C VAL A 174 -23.53 10.25 9.69
N ASP A 175 -23.01 11.48 9.69
CA ASP A 175 -23.61 12.63 10.37
C ASP A 175 -24.42 13.48 9.36
N ALA A 176 -24.15 14.79 9.30
CA ALA A 176 -24.79 15.72 8.38
C ALA A 176 -24.48 15.42 6.90
N HIS A 177 -23.30 14.86 6.62
CA HIS A 177 -22.85 14.53 5.27
C HIS A 177 -22.25 13.12 5.23
N HIS A 178 -22.33 12.50 4.06
CA HIS A 178 -21.69 11.22 3.78
C HIS A 178 -20.46 11.39 2.86
N ALA A 179 -19.75 10.32 2.57
CA ALA A 179 -18.56 10.33 1.72
C ALA A 179 -18.81 10.95 0.33
N ILE A 180 -17.72 11.48 -0.25
CA ILE A 180 -17.71 12.00 -1.62
C ILE A 180 -17.71 10.81 -2.59
N ILE A 181 -18.81 10.65 -3.33
CA ILE A 181 -18.99 9.56 -4.30
C ILE A 181 -19.61 10.11 -5.60
N PRO A 182 -19.54 9.37 -6.72
CA PRO A 182 -20.32 9.71 -7.91
C PRO A 182 -21.83 9.65 -7.63
N THR A 183 -22.59 10.44 -8.37
CA THR A 183 -24.07 10.39 -8.37
C THR A 183 -24.57 9.43 -9.43
N GLU A 184 -25.89 9.23 -9.48
CA GLU A 184 -26.59 8.45 -10.52
C GLU A 184 -26.63 9.18 -11.87
N LYS A 185 -26.21 10.46 -11.90
CA LYS A 185 -26.23 11.25 -13.13
C LYS A 185 -25.16 10.80 -14.10
N GLN A 186 -25.57 10.46 -15.30
CA GLN A 186 -24.64 10.19 -16.40
C GLN A 186 -24.11 11.51 -16.97
N GLY A 187 -22.79 11.64 -17.00
CA GLY A 187 -22.09 12.77 -17.58
C GLY A 187 -21.60 12.47 -19.00
N ASN A 188 -21.38 13.54 -19.76
CA ASN A 188 -20.70 13.42 -21.04
C ASN A 188 -19.18 13.65 -20.81
N PRO A 189 -18.31 12.66 -21.05
CA PRO A 189 -16.85 12.80 -20.85
C PRO A 189 -16.25 13.99 -21.62
N ALA A 190 -16.80 14.33 -22.78
CA ALA A 190 -16.31 15.42 -23.62
C ALA A 190 -16.55 16.82 -23.04
N THR A 191 -17.43 16.95 -22.04
CA THR A 191 -17.74 18.23 -21.39
C THR A 191 -16.91 18.48 -20.14
N LEU A 192 -16.14 17.51 -19.70
CA LEU A 192 -15.28 17.62 -18.52
C LEU A 192 -13.92 18.19 -18.89
N GLY A 193 -13.49 19.18 -18.12
CA GLY A 193 -12.10 19.63 -18.17
C GLY A 193 -11.12 18.53 -17.70
N ALA A 194 -9.86 18.65 -18.08
CA ALA A 194 -8.85 17.62 -17.76
C ALA A 194 -8.76 17.30 -16.27
N ASP A 195 -8.79 18.32 -15.41
CA ASP A 195 -8.72 18.13 -13.96
C ASP A 195 -10.04 17.57 -13.40
N GLU A 196 -11.20 17.95 -13.98
CA GLU A 196 -12.49 17.37 -13.62
C GLU A 196 -12.55 15.88 -13.95
N ALA A 197 -12.07 15.48 -15.12
CA ALA A 197 -12.00 14.08 -15.52
C ALA A 197 -11.07 13.26 -14.60
N LYS A 198 -9.91 13.82 -14.23
CA LYS A 198 -8.96 13.17 -13.30
C LYS A 198 -9.59 12.96 -11.92
N LEU A 199 -10.19 14.00 -11.32
CA LEU A 199 -10.78 13.91 -9.99
C LEU A 199 -12.04 13.05 -9.98
N TYR A 200 -12.90 13.17 -11.00
CA TYR A 200 -14.04 12.27 -11.13
C TYR A 200 -13.59 10.80 -11.22
N GLY A 201 -12.59 10.51 -12.06
CA GLY A 201 -12.03 9.16 -12.19
C GLY A 201 -11.45 8.62 -10.88
N LEU A 202 -10.80 9.48 -10.09
CA LEU A 202 -10.23 9.12 -8.78
C LEU A 202 -11.35 8.77 -7.78
N ILE A 203 -12.38 9.63 -7.67
CA ILE A 203 -13.55 9.43 -6.80
C ILE A 203 -14.32 8.17 -7.22
N ALA A 204 -14.56 8.01 -8.52
CA ALA A 204 -15.29 6.86 -9.06
C ALA A 204 -14.57 5.55 -8.82
N ARG A 205 -13.24 5.50 -9.01
CA ARG A 205 -12.43 4.33 -8.73
C ARG A 205 -12.51 3.96 -7.24
N GLN A 206 -12.35 4.93 -6.34
CA GLN A 206 -12.42 4.71 -4.89
C GLN A 206 -13.79 4.16 -4.46
N TYR A 207 -14.87 4.63 -5.08
CA TYR A 207 -16.21 4.10 -4.87
C TYR A 207 -16.33 2.66 -5.39
N LEU A 208 -15.82 2.35 -6.58
CA LEU A 208 -15.87 1.01 -7.15
C LEU A 208 -15.14 -0.03 -6.30
N LEU A 209 -14.07 0.34 -5.57
CA LEU A 209 -13.37 -0.58 -4.66
C LEU A 209 -14.32 -1.23 -3.65
N GLN A 210 -15.44 -0.57 -3.32
CA GLN A 210 -16.41 -1.07 -2.34
C GLN A 210 -17.19 -2.30 -2.81
N PHE A 211 -17.11 -2.64 -4.09
CA PHE A 211 -17.79 -3.77 -4.74
C PHE A 211 -16.82 -4.88 -5.15
N TYR A 212 -15.61 -4.86 -4.61
CA TYR A 212 -14.60 -5.88 -4.85
C TYR A 212 -14.32 -6.68 -3.57
N PRO A 213 -13.96 -7.97 -3.71
CA PRO A 213 -13.58 -8.77 -2.57
C PRO A 213 -12.34 -8.21 -1.87
N PRO A 214 -12.09 -8.58 -0.62
CA PRO A 214 -10.88 -8.17 0.08
C PRO A 214 -9.63 -8.69 -0.64
N PHE A 215 -8.52 -7.96 -0.47
CA PHE A 215 -7.19 -8.44 -0.83
C PHE A 215 -6.78 -9.51 0.19
N GLU A 216 -6.48 -10.73 -0.29
CA GLU A 216 -6.10 -11.86 0.55
C GLU A 216 -4.67 -12.28 0.24
N TYR A 217 -3.84 -12.42 1.26
CA TYR A 217 -2.45 -12.79 1.12
C TYR A 217 -1.94 -13.55 2.35
N ASN A 218 -0.85 -14.30 2.17
CA ASN A 218 -0.09 -14.88 3.26
C ASN A 218 1.21 -14.09 3.40
N ASP A 219 1.47 -13.56 4.59
CA ASP A 219 2.78 -13.08 5.00
C ASP A 219 3.56 -14.25 5.60
N SER A 220 4.76 -14.48 5.10
CA SER A 220 5.72 -15.44 5.63
C SER A 220 6.90 -14.68 6.22
N LYS A 221 7.33 -15.07 7.41
CA LYS A 221 8.49 -14.54 8.11
C LYS A 221 9.35 -15.69 8.60
N VAL A 222 10.62 -15.65 8.28
CA VAL A 222 11.60 -16.66 8.74
C VAL A 222 12.71 -15.96 9.48
N LEU A 223 13.04 -16.44 10.67
CA LEU A 223 14.21 -16.02 11.44
C LEU A 223 15.29 -17.10 11.34
N LEU A 224 16.52 -16.65 11.05
CA LEU A 224 17.66 -17.50 10.85
C LEU A 224 18.83 -17.03 11.72
N ARG A 225 19.60 -18.01 12.25
CA ARG A 225 20.85 -17.76 12.96
C ARG A 225 22.02 -18.13 12.05
N ILE A 226 22.91 -17.15 11.78
CA ILE A 226 24.10 -17.35 10.95
C ILE A 226 25.30 -16.79 11.69
N ALA A 227 26.28 -17.62 11.99
CA ALA A 227 27.51 -17.25 12.74
C ALA A 227 27.21 -16.41 14.01
N GLY A 228 26.09 -16.71 14.70
CA GLY A 228 25.66 -16.01 15.92
C GLY A 228 24.82 -14.76 15.66
N GLY A 229 24.72 -14.24 14.41
CA GLY A 229 23.85 -13.12 14.02
C GLY A 229 22.43 -13.58 13.70
N LEU A 230 21.44 -12.73 13.97
CA LEU A 230 20.03 -12.95 13.62
C LEU A 230 19.73 -12.33 12.27
N PHE A 231 19.04 -13.09 11.41
CA PHE A 231 18.61 -12.65 10.07
C PHE A 231 17.12 -12.90 9.89
N GLN A 232 16.47 -12.08 9.10
CA GLN A 232 15.05 -12.20 8.79
C GLN A 232 14.83 -12.20 7.29
N ALA A 233 14.10 -13.19 6.80
CA ALA A 233 13.50 -13.20 5.48
C ALA A 233 12.00 -12.97 5.61
N LYS A 234 11.44 -12.19 4.68
CA LYS A 234 10.00 -11.95 4.57
C LYS A 234 9.57 -12.18 3.13
N ALA A 235 8.37 -12.69 2.96
CA ALA A 235 7.73 -12.78 1.65
C ALA A 235 6.21 -12.63 1.80
N ARG A 236 5.59 -12.12 0.76
CA ARG A 236 4.14 -12.03 0.65
C ARG A 236 3.66 -12.79 -0.56
N ARG A 237 2.84 -13.81 -0.33
CA ARG A 237 2.18 -14.55 -1.39
C ARG A 237 0.73 -14.06 -1.53
N ILE A 238 0.43 -13.43 -2.65
CA ILE A 238 -0.92 -12.98 -2.95
C ILE A 238 -1.79 -14.20 -3.26
N LEU A 239 -2.92 -14.34 -2.56
CA LEU A 239 -3.91 -15.38 -2.78
C LEU A 239 -5.05 -14.87 -3.66
N LYS A 240 -5.52 -13.64 -3.40
CA LYS A 240 -6.55 -12.96 -4.19
C LYS A 240 -6.24 -11.47 -4.27
N ALA A 241 -6.10 -10.95 -5.47
CA ALA A 241 -5.84 -9.52 -5.68
C ALA A 241 -6.99 -8.64 -5.16
N GLY A 242 -8.25 -9.11 -5.23
CA GLY A 242 -9.39 -8.39 -4.73
C GLY A 242 -9.45 -6.96 -5.27
N TRP A 243 -9.77 -6.00 -4.40
CA TRP A 243 -9.86 -4.59 -4.76
C TRP A 243 -8.54 -3.97 -5.28
N LYS A 244 -7.38 -4.52 -4.92
CA LYS A 244 -6.08 -4.03 -5.43
C LYS A 244 -5.92 -4.19 -6.94
N ALA A 245 -6.64 -5.12 -7.56
CA ALA A 245 -6.64 -5.27 -9.02
C ALA A 245 -7.04 -3.98 -9.78
N LEU A 246 -7.81 -3.08 -9.13
CA LEU A 246 -8.19 -1.80 -9.73
C LEU A 246 -7.11 -0.71 -9.62
N LEU A 247 -6.18 -0.84 -8.70
CA LEU A 247 -5.16 0.19 -8.42
C LEU A 247 -3.88 -0.04 -9.21
N GLY A 248 -3.67 -1.25 -9.72
CA GLY A 248 -2.38 -1.70 -10.21
C GLY A 248 -1.49 -2.21 -9.08
N VAL A 249 -0.30 -2.68 -9.42
CA VAL A 249 0.71 -3.09 -8.42
C VAL A 249 1.33 -1.82 -7.83
N GLU A 250 1.29 -1.68 -6.51
CA GLU A 250 2.01 -0.60 -5.81
C GLU A 250 3.45 -1.05 -5.54
N GLU A 251 4.42 -0.11 -5.54
CA GLU A 251 5.85 -0.41 -5.32
C GLU A 251 6.10 -1.14 -3.99
N ASP A 252 5.35 -0.81 -2.94
CA ASP A 252 5.44 -1.49 -1.63
C ASP A 252 5.03 -2.98 -1.71
N ASP A 253 4.15 -3.34 -2.65
CA ASP A 253 3.78 -4.74 -2.86
C ASP A 253 4.85 -5.52 -3.64
N GLU A 254 5.68 -4.85 -4.46
CA GLU A 254 6.78 -5.46 -5.20
C GLU A 254 7.99 -5.79 -4.29
N GLU A 255 8.32 -4.96 -3.29
CA GLU A 255 9.44 -5.22 -2.36
C GLU A 255 9.18 -6.44 -1.45
N GLU A 256 7.91 -6.73 -1.13
CA GLU A 256 7.50 -7.90 -0.33
C GLU A 256 6.95 -9.04 -1.19
N ALA A 257 6.73 -8.81 -2.51
CA ALA A 257 6.25 -9.82 -3.42
C ALA A 257 7.32 -10.90 -3.64
N GLY A 258 6.97 -12.13 -3.35
CA GLY A 258 7.86 -13.26 -3.52
C GLY A 258 7.34 -14.49 -2.80
N THR A 259 8.05 -15.59 -2.98
CA THR A 259 7.82 -16.82 -2.24
C THR A 259 9.11 -17.19 -1.53
N LEU A 260 9.01 -17.50 -0.25
CA LEU A 260 10.08 -18.23 0.44
C LEU A 260 9.92 -19.71 0.13
N PRO A 261 11.03 -20.48 0.07
CA PRO A 261 10.97 -21.94 0.05
C PRO A 261 10.17 -22.45 1.25
N ALA A 262 9.69 -23.67 1.16
CA ALA A 262 9.04 -24.37 2.27
C ALA A 262 10.08 -24.75 3.31
N LEU A 263 10.27 -23.89 4.30
CA LEU A 263 11.27 -24.05 5.37
C LEU A 263 10.63 -24.60 6.65
N ARG A 264 11.44 -25.31 7.45
CA ARG A 264 11.02 -25.84 8.76
C ARG A 264 11.96 -25.37 9.85
N LYS A 265 11.43 -25.14 11.04
CA LYS A 265 12.23 -24.85 12.23
C LYS A 265 13.23 -26.00 12.47
N GLY A 266 14.49 -25.64 12.71
CA GLY A 266 15.61 -26.56 12.90
C GLY A 266 16.32 -26.97 11.60
N GLU A 267 15.81 -26.55 10.43
CA GLU A 267 16.45 -26.82 9.15
C GLU A 267 17.76 -26.03 9.03
N GLN A 268 18.78 -26.68 8.43
CA GLN A 268 20.06 -26.06 8.14
C GLN A 268 20.15 -25.73 6.66
N LEU A 269 20.59 -24.51 6.38
CA LEU A 269 20.78 -23.97 5.04
C LEU A 269 22.24 -23.53 4.88
N LEU A 270 22.66 -23.28 3.66
CA LEU A 270 23.95 -22.68 3.37
C LEU A 270 23.80 -21.18 3.09
N CYS A 271 24.55 -20.35 3.82
CA CYS A 271 24.75 -18.96 3.43
C CYS A 271 25.87 -18.90 2.38
N GLU A 272 25.51 -18.89 1.09
CA GLU A 272 26.49 -18.86 -0.01
C GLU A 272 27.38 -17.62 0.07
N ARG A 273 26.77 -16.46 0.33
CA ARG A 273 27.47 -15.16 0.42
C ARG A 273 26.70 -14.14 1.22
N GLY A 274 27.43 -13.19 1.79
CA GLY A 274 26.89 -11.95 2.30
C GLY A 274 27.01 -10.81 1.28
N SER A 275 26.13 -9.81 1.36
CA SER A 275 26.27 -8.55 0.63
C SER A 275 25.89 -7.37 1.51
N CYS A 276 26.48 -6.20 1.24
CA CYS A 276 26.15 -4.96 1.93
C CYS A 276 25.57 -3.97 0.91
N ARG A 277 24.37 -3.46 1.17
CA ARG A 277 23.75 -2.39 0.39
C ARG A 277 23.87 -1.07 1.13
N ARG A 278 24.24 -0.01 0.41
CA ARG A 278 24.13 1.37 0.89
C ARG A 278 22.77 1.92 0.44
N ARG A 279 22.01 2.41 1.39
CA ARG A 279 20.72 3.09 1.16
C ARG A 279 20.83 4.57 1.44
#